data_eb09d07d8b7337fb62a8608dd29230e4
#
_entry.id   eb09d07d8b7337fb62a8608dd29230e4
#
_cell.length_a   1.000
_cell.length_b   1.000
_cell.length_c   1.000
_cell.angle_alpha   90.00
_cell.angle_beta   90.00
_cell.angle_gamma   90.00
#
_symmetry.space_group_name_H-M   'P 1'
#
loop_
_entity.id
_entity.type
_entity.pdbx_description
1 polymer ?
#
loop_
_entity_poly.entity_id
_entity_poly.type
_entity_poly.pdbx_seq_one_letter_code
_entity_poly.pdbx_strand_id
1 'polypeptide(L)'
;MTGDQGARIFDVGYRSYDGPRSAPVWALVTVWRHTLQRVLGLHRSFRHKVLPAIAVLIAFLPAVIFVGITAFLPAGRILNDILPSYGEYVGEITMALALFASLVAPESLCTDRRTGMLDLYLAGPLDAKRYLAAKWAAVAGVMLVMTVGPELFLLVSYTVVSAGPSPGETPLLLLRIVVSGVGVALFYTAVAMGVSSLTTRRAVAAVATVLVLLVPSIAVGVAIESSGTPNELALLTPGVATEYAFRVFGDSRDPSNGDPPIARLSTGLVVAGLGGWILLGGAVCLVSYRRQGARR
;
A
#
# COMPACT_ATOMS: atom_id res chain seq x y z
N MET A 1 32.74 -21.28 -54.93
CA MET A 1 31.44 -21.96 -54.69
C MET A 1 31.02 -21.64 -53.27
N THR A 2 30.37 -20.49 -53.09
CA THR A 2 29.79 -20.06 -51.79
C THR A 2 28.34 -20.47 -51.83
N GLY A 3 28.01 -21.53 -51.07
CA GLY A 3 26.64 -22.01 -50.93
C GLY A 3 25.78 -20.96 -50.25
N ASP A 4 24.80 -20.48 -50.97
CA ASP A 4 23.69 -19.65 -50.47
C ASP A 4 22.89 -20.46 -49.44
N GLN A 5 23.19 -20.27 -48.15
CA GLN A 5 22.38 -20.75 -47.06
C GLN A 5 21.23 -19.77 -46.84
N GLY A 6 20.32 -19.70 -47.81
CA GLY A 6 19.09 -18.94 -47.65
C GLY A 6 18.35 -19.39 -46.38
N ALA A 7 18.09 -18.44 -45.49
CA ALA A 7 17.28 -18.69 -44.31
C ALA A 7 15.91 -19.29 -44.71
N ARG A 8 15.70 -20.57 -44.48
CA ARG A 8 14.42 -21.23 -44.73
C ARG A 8 13.47 -20.90 -43.57
N ILE A 9 12.46 -20.12 -43.83
CA ILE A 9 11.31 -19.95 -42.93
C ILE A 9 10.51 -21.25 -42.99
N PHE A 10 10.62 -22.05 -41.94
CA PHE A 10 9.76 -23.20 -41.81
C PHE A 10 8.39 -22.69 -41.28
N ASP A 11 7.37 -22.77 -42.12
CA ASP A 11 5.98 -22.61 -41.65
C ASP A 11 5.64 -23.79 -40.75
N VAL A 12 5.83 -23.62 -39.45
CA VAL A 12 5.35 -24.54 -38.44
C VAL A 12 3.86 -24.28 -38.33
N GLY A 13 3.07 -24.97 -39.16
CA GLY A 13 1.62 -24.82 -39.21
C GLY A 13 1.01 -24.69 -37.79
N TYR A 14 0.19 -23.65 -37.61
CA TYR A 14 -0.48 -23.40 -36.34
C TYR A 14 -1.33 -24.59 -35.94
N ARG A 15 -0.97 -25.25 -34.83
CA ARG A 15 -1.75 -26.37 -34.30
C ARG A 15 -2.78 -25.79 -33.34
N SER A 16 -4.06 -25.95 -33.64
CA SER A 16 -5.13 -25.53 -32.77
C SER A 16 -5.01 -26.24 -31.41
N TYR A 17 -5.24 -25.49 -30.34
CA TYR A 17 -5.25 -26.07 -28.99
C TYR A 17 -6.59 -26.71 -28.72
N ASP A 18 -6.63 -28.04 -28.59
CA ASP A 18 -7.83 -28.83 -28.33
C ASP A 18 -8.03 -29.20 -26.84
N GLY A 19 -7.21 -28.59 -25.96
CA GLY A 19 -7.29 -28.79 -24.51
C GLY A 19 -8.39 -27.98 -23.82
N PRO A 20 -8.70 -28.28 -22.54
CA PRO A 20 -9.70 -27.54 -21.77
C PRO A 20 -9.24 -26.10 -21.58
N ARG A 21 -10.09 -25.16 -21.96
CA ARG A 21 -9.83 -23.72 -21.77
C ARG A 21 -10.13 -23.35 -20.32
N SER A 22 -9.15 -22.74 -19.65
CA SER A 22 -9.32 -22.23 -18.29
C SER A 22 -10.36 -21.11 -18.26
N ALA A 23 -11.20 -21.08 -17.22
CA ALA A 23 -12.16 -20.00 -17.02
C ALA A 23 -11.46 -18.63 -16.86
N PRO A 24 -12.08 -17.50 -17.27
CA PRO A 24 -11.48 -16.16 -17.17
C PRO A 24 -11.02 -15.77 -15.75
N VAL A 25 -11.63 -16.36 -14.72
CA VAL A 25 -11.24 -16.17 -13.31
C VAL A 25 -9.81 -16.67 -13.04
N TRP A 26 -9.40 -17.76 -13.64
CA TRP A 26 -8.05 -18.29 -13.48
C TRP A 26 -6.99 -17.37 -14.05
N ALA A 27 -7.29 -16.68 -15.15
CA ALA A 27 -6.40 -15.68 -15.71
C ALA A 27 -6.20 -14.51 -14.73
N LEU A 28 -7.27 -14.06 -14.06
CA LEU A 28 -7.22 -13.01 -13.03
C LEU A 28 -6.38 -13.45 -11.82
N VAL A 29 -6.61 -14.65 -11.31
CA VAL A 29 -5.85 -15.24 -10.19
C VAL A 29 -4.37 -15.39 -10.55
N THR A 30 -4.07 -15.80 -11.78
CA THR A 30 -2.70 -15.92 -12.27
C THR A 30 -1.98 -14.58 -12.30
N VAL A 31 -2.62 -13.52 -12.82
CA VAL A 31 -2.05 -12.16 -12.84
C VAL A 31 -1.85 -11.66 -11.40
N TRP A 32 -2.81 -11.85 -10.52
CA TRP A 32 -2.71 -11.49 -9.11
C TRP A 32 -1.53 -12.20 -8.42
N ARG A 33 -1.45 -13.52 -8.52
CA ARG A 33 -0.37 -14.34 -7.95
C ARG A 33 1.00 -13.95 -8.50
N HIS A 34 1.10 -13.76 -9.82
CA HIS A 34 2.35 -13.36 -10.48
C HIS A 34 2.80 -11.96 -10.03
N THR A 35 1.83 -11.06 -9.82
CA THR A 35 2.11 -9.72 -9.31
C THR A 35 2.61 -9.78 -7.87
N LEU A 36 1.98 -10.56 -7.00
CA LEU A 36 2.45 -10.78 -5.63
C LEU A 36 3.89 -11.32 -5.60
N GLN A 37 4.17 -12.36 -6.38
CA GLN A 37 5.50 -12.96 -6.46
C GLN A 37 6.56 -11.95 -6.92
N ARG A 38 6.21 -11.11 -7.90
CA ARG A 38 7.09 -10.08 -8.45
C ARG A 38 7.35 -8.97 -7.43
N VAL A 39 6.32 -8.48 -6.77
CA VAL A 39 6.38 -7.40 -5.77
C VAL A 39 7.21 -7.81 -4.56
N LEU A 40 7.00 -9.04 -4.09
CA LEU A 40 7.77 -9.62 -2.98
C LEU A 40 9.18 -10.08 -3.41
N GLY A 41 9.54 -9.94 -4.69
CA GLY A 41 10.84 -10.36 -5.21
C GLY A 41 11.05 -11.88 -5.21
N LEU A 42 9.97 -12.66 -5.07
CA LEU A 42 10.05 -14.12 -5.14
C LEU A 42 10.51 -14.54 -6.54
N HIS A 43 11.37 -15.54 -6.64
CA HIS A 43 11.98 -16.05 -7.89
C HIS A 43 12.96 -15.06 -8.58
N ARG A 44 13.42 -14.00 -7.88
CA ARG A 44 14.47 -13.10 -8.35
C ARG A 44 15.77 -13.27 -7.55
N SER A 45 16.87 -12.72 -8.07
CA SER A 45 18.15 -12.69 -7.36
C SER A 45 18.02 -11.96 -6.01
N PHE A 46 18.85 -12.32 -5.05
CA PHE A 46 18.84 -11.81 -3.67
C PHE A 46 18.76 -10.27 -3.61
N ARG A 47 19.47 -9.58 -4.50
CA ARG A 47 19.47 -8.10 -4.56
C ARG A 47 18.09 -7.46 -4.71
N HIS A 48 17.15 -8.14 -5.38
CA HIS A 48 15.78 -7.63 -5.58
C HIS A 48 14.86 -7.92 -4.37
N LYS A 49 15.27 -8.80 -3.47
CA LYS A 49 14.54 -9.12 -2.23
C LYS A 49 14.92 -8.19 -1.08
N VAL A 50 16.13 -7.62 -1.12
CA VAL A 50 16.67 -6.79 -0.03
C VAL A 50 15.78 -5.57 0.22
N LEU A 51 15.38 -4.86 -0.80
CA LEU A 51 14.62 -3.61 -0.65
C LEU A 51 13.23 -3.83 -0.03
N PRO A 52 12.38 -4.77 -0.52
CA PRO A 52 11.13 -5.13 0.15
C PRO A 52 11.35 -5.65 1.57
N ALA A 53 12.39 -6.46 1.80
CA ALA A 53 12.69 -7.00 3.13
C ALA A 53 13.09 -5.90 4.13
N ILE A 54 13.90 -4.92 3.71
CA ILE A 54 14.24 -3.76 4.55
C ILE A 54 12.99 -2.97 4.91
N ALA A 55 12.08 -2.74 3.96
CA ALA A 55 10.85 -2.01 4.24
C ALA A 55 9.95 -2.75 5.23
N VAL A 56 9.82 -4.09 5.10
CA VAL A 56 9.13 -4.92 6.09
C VAL A 56 9.82 -4.81 7.46
N LEU A 57 11.15 -4.92 7.50
CA LEU A 57 11.91 -4.80 8.74
C LEU A 57 11.67 -3.44 9.42
N ILE A 58 11.69 -2.34 8.66
CA ILE A 58 11.44 -1.00 9.21
C ILE A 58 10.02 -0.89 9.77
N ALA A 59 9.01 -1.51 9.13
CA ALA A 59 7.64 -1.49 9.63
C ALA A 59 7.46 -2.32 10.91
N PHE A 60 8.17 -3.45 11.05
CA PHE A 60 8.08 -4.29 12.24
C PHE A 60 9.02 -3.86 13.38
N LEU A 61 10.05 -3.07 13.07
CA LEU A 61 11.07 -2.68 14.05
C LEU A 61 10.48 -1.96 15.28
N PRO A 62 9.59 -0.96 15.15
CA PRO A 62 8.98 -0.33 16.31
C PRO A 62 8.23 -1.35 17.18
N ALA A 63 7.45 -2.25 16.56
CA ALA A 63 6.71 -3.29 17.28
C ALA A 63 7.64 -4.19 18.10
N VAL A 64 8.76 -4.61 17.51
CA VAL A 64 9.77 -5.45 18.22
C VAL A 64 10.40 -4.68 19.38
N ILE A 65 10.67 -3.37 19.20
CA ILE A 65 11.22 -2.52 20.25
C ILE A 65 10.21 -2.39 21.41
N PHE A 66 8.96 -2.08 21.13
CA PHE A 66 7.92 -1.94 22.16
C PHE A 66 7.68 -3.25 22.91
N VAL A 67 7.63 -4.38 22.21
CA VAL A 67 7.54 -5.70 22.84
C VAL A 67 8.77 -5.98 23.71
N GLY A 68 9.96 -5.62 23.25
CA GLY A 68 11.19 -5.74 24.05
C GLY A 68 11.12 -4.90 25.35
N ILE A 69 10.63 -3.66 25.24
CA ILE A 69 10.44 -2.79 26.42
C ILE A 69 9.49 -3.44 27.42
N THR A 70 8.35 -3.96 26.96
CA THR A 70 7.37 -4.63 27.86
C THR A 70 7.89 -5.90 28.51
N ALA A 71 8.78 -6.62 27.84
CA ALA A 71 9.37 -7.85 28.38
C ALA A 71 10.41 -7.61 29.48
N PHE A 72 11.09 -6.45 29.47
CA PHE A 72 12.18 -6.14 30.41
C PHE A 72 11.78 -5.15 31.51
N LEU A 73 10.73 -4.36 31.34
CA LEU A 73 10.24 -3.42 32.33
C LEU A 73 9.07 -4.03 33.14
N PRO A 74 9.11 -3.93 34.50
CA PRO A 74 7.98 -4.41 35.31
C PRO A 74 6.71 -3.61 35.01
N ALA A 75 5.58 -4.29 35.00
CA ALA A 75 4.28 -3.67 34.81
C ALA A 75 4.05 -2.52 35.80
N GLY A 76 3.76 -1.32 35.29
CA GLY A 76 3.55 -0.12 36.08
C GLY A 76 3.13 1.07 35.23
N ARG A 77 2.84 2.22 35.88
CA ARG A 77 2.41 3.45 35.20
C ARG A 77 3.38 3.91 34.11
N ILE A 78 4.68 3.77 34.35
CA ILE A 78 5.75 4.15 33.39
C ILE A 78 5.60 3.36 32.08
N LEU A 79 5.18 2.11 32.14
CA LEU A 79 4.99 1.28 30.96
C LEU A 79 3.82 1.79 30.09
N ASN A 80 2.73 2.18 30.71
CA ASN A 80 1.55 2.71 30.01
C ASN A 80 1.81 4.06 29.33
N ASP A 81 2.75 4.86 29.88
CA ASP A 81 3.12 6.15 29.30
C ASP A 81 4.12 6.04 28.13
N ILE A 82 4.85 4.92 28.04
CA ILE A 82 5.86 4.66 27.00
C ILE A 82 5.26 3.89 25.81
N LEU A 83 4.24 3.06 26.07
CA LEU A 83 3.66 2.23 25.01
C LEU A 83 2.72 3.05 24.15
N PRO A 84 2.94 3.09 22.83
CA PRO A 84 2.03 3.77 21.92
C PRO A 84 0.69 3.04 21.89
N SER A 85 -0.38 3.80 21.72
CA SER A 85 -1.66 3.23 21.33
C SER A 85 -1.55 2.60 19.92
N TYR A 86 -2.49 1.75 19.54
CA TYR A 86 -2.49 1.17 18.20
C TYR A 86 -2.64 2.23 17.11
N GLY A 87 -3.35 3.35 17.38
CA GLY A 87 -3.44 4.48 16.47
C GLY A 87 -2.11 5.22 16.31
N GLU A 88 -1.38 5.46 17.40
CA GLU A 88 -0.04 6.06 17.39
C GLU A 88 0.95 5.20 16.61
N TYR A 89 0.87 3.89 16.78
CA TYR A 89 1.72 2.95 16.05
C TYR A 89 1.61 3.10 14.54
N VAL A 90 0.40 3.32 13.98
CA VAL A 90 0.23 3.60 12.55
C VAL A 90 0.99 4.87 12.15
N GLY A 91 1.01 5.89 13.02
CA GLY A 91 1.81 7.09 12.82
C GLY A 91 3.30 6.81 12.70
N GLU A 92 3.84 5.97 13.58
CA GLU A 92 5.26 5.58 13.60
C GLU A 92 5.70 4.86 12.33
N ILE A 93 4.85 3.99 11.78
CA ILE A 93 5.19 3.24 10.56
C ILE A 93 4.84 3.96 9.25
N THR A 94 4.24 5.16 9.32
CA THR A 94 3.80 5.95 8.14
C THR A 94 4.91 6.12 7.10
N MET A 95 6.14 6.43 7.54
CA MET A 95 7.28 6.61 6.63
C MET A 95 7.66 5.28 5.96
N ALA A 96 7.64 4.18 6.70
CA ALA A 96 7.90 2.86 6.15
C ALA A 96 6.83 2.47 5.11
N LEU A 97 5.55 2.74 5.38
CA LEU A 97 4.45 2.51 4.45
C LEU A 97 4.61 3.34 3.18
N ALA A 98 4.96 4.62 3.29
CA ALA A 98 5.19 5.51 2.15
C ALA A 98 6.35 5.02 1.27
N LEU A 99 7.48 4.66 1.88
CA LEU A 99 8.64 4.10 1.17
C LEU A 99 8.28 2.78 0.50
N PHE A 100 7.61 1.87 1.21
CA PHE A 100 7.23 0.58 0.66
C PHE A 100 6.25 0.72 -0.50
N ALA A 101 5.21 1.55 -0.38
CA ALA A 101 4.26 1.82 -1.44
C ALA A 101 4.94 2.39 -2.69
N SER A 102 5.92 3.31 -2.50
CA SER A 102 6.69 3.92 -3.58
C SER A 102 7.56 2.92 -4.37
N LEU A 103 7.92 1.80 -3.77
CA LEU A 103 8.71 0.74 -4.40
C LEU A 103 7.85 -0.32 -5.10
N VAL A 104 6.76 -0.71 -4.45
CA VAL A 104 5.91 -1.84 -4.83
C VAL A 104 5.02 -1.52 -6.02
N ALA A 105 4.33 -0.39 -6.00
CA ALA A 105 3.40 -0.03 -7.05
C ALA A 105 4.08 0.18 -8.43
N PRO A 106 5.22 0.89 -8.53
CA PRO A 106 5.94 1.02 -9.80
C PRO A 106 6.45 -0.31 -10.34
N GLU A 107 6.85 -1.24 -9.47
CA GLU A 107 7.26 -2.59 -9.89
C GLU A 107 6.13 -3.32 -10.58
N SER A 108 4.89 -3.14 -10.09
CA SER A 108 3.72 -3.83 -10.62
C SER A 108 3.22 -3.26 -11.96
N LEU A 109 3.20 -1.93 -12.14
CA LEU A 109 2.62 -1.27 -13.30
C LEU A 109 3.64 -0.81 -14.35
N CYS A 110 4.70 -0.10 -13.91
CA CYS A 110 5.68 0.48 -14.85
C CYS A 110 6.46 -0.61 -15.60
N THR A 111 6.73 -1.75 -14.95
CA THR A 111 7.48 -2.84 -15.56
C THR A 111 6.69 -3.46 -16.70
N ASP A 112 5.42 -3.77 -16.53
CA ASP A 112 4.58 -4.40 -17.57
C ASP A 112 4.41 -3.49 -18.78
N ARG A 113 4.30 -2.17 -18.53
CA ARG A 113 4.21 -1.19 -19.62
C ARG A 113 5.54 -1.04 -20.39
N ARG A 114 6.67 -1.06 -19.68
CA ARG A 114 7.99 -0.94 -20.29
C ARG A 114 8.38 -2.16 -21.12
N THR A 115 7.96 -3.36 -20.70
CA THR A 115 8.29 -4.63 -21.36
C THR A 115 7.28 -5.05 -22.42
N GLY A 116 6.22 -4.28 -22.65
CA GLY A 116 5.16 -4.63 -23.63
C GLY A 116 4.25 -5.78 -23.15
N MET A 117 4.44 -6.29 -21.94
CA MET A 117 3.62 -7.39 -21.40
C MET A 117 2.15 -7.01 -21.25
N LEU A 118 1.85 -5.71 -21.13
CA LEU A 118 0.47 -5.21 -21.06
C LEU A 118 -0.32 -5.62 -22.31
N ASP A 119 0.30 -5.54 -23.48
CA ASP A 119 -0.32 -5.88 -24.76
C ASP A 119 -0.67 -7.35 -24.85
N LEU A 120 0.23 -8.20 -24.33
CA LEU A 120 0.01 -9.65 -24.27
C LEU A 120 -1.16 -10.01 -23.33
N TYR A 121 -1.29 -9.34 -22.18
CA TYR A 121 -2.40 -9.57 -21.27
C TYR A 121 -3.73 -9.12 -21.85
N LEU A 122 -3.74 -8.00 -22.60
CA LEU A 122 -4.96 -7.46 -23.20
C LEU A 122 -5.36 -8.17 -24.51
N ALA A 123 -4.44 -8.89 -25.15
CA ALA A 123 -4.75 -9.78 -26.27
C ALA A 123 -5.46 -11.08 -25.82
N GLY A 124 -5.42 -11.38 -24.52
CA GLY A 124 -6.08 -12.53 -23.91
C GLY A 124 -7.51 -12.23 -23.43
N PRO A 125 -8.13 -13.15 -22.65
CA PRO A 125 -9.50 -13.01 -22.15
C PRO A 125 -9.63 -11.98 -21.01
N LEU A 126 -8.60 -11.15 -20.74
CA LEU A 126 -8.58 -10.18 -19.66
C LEU A 126 -8.88 -8.78 -20.19
N ASP A 127 -9.99 -8.20 -19.73
CA ASP A 127 -10.25 -6.77 -19.91
C ASP A 127 -9.28 -5.92 -19.08
N ALA A 128 -9.01 -4.69 -19.54
CA ALA A 128 -8.16 -3.73 -18.81
C ALA A 128 -8.63 -3.50 -17.36
N LYS A 129 -9.94 -3.53 -17.10
CA LYS A 129 -10.50 -3.40 -15.76
C LYS A 129 -10.14 -4.59 -14.86
N ARG A 130 -10.28 -5.80 -15.36
CA ARG A 130 -9.95 -7.03 -14.61
C ARG A 130 -8.45 -7.14 -14.35
N TYR A 131 -7.64 -6.82 -15.36
CA TYR A 131 -6.18 -6.73 -15.20
C TYR A 131 -5.81 -5.75 -14.08
N LEU A 132 -6.35 -4.54 -14.14
CA LEU A 132 -6.07 -3.50 -13.15
C LEU A 132 -6.56 -3.89 -11.75
N ALA A 133 -7.74 -4.50 -11.63
CA ALA A 133 -8.26 -5.01 -10.36
C ALA A 133 -7.35 -6.07 -9.74
N ALA A 134 -6.83 -7.02 -10.56
CA ALA A 134 -5.88 -8.01 -10.09
C ALA A 134 -4.57 -7.38 -9.57
N LYS A 135 -4.06 -6.36 -10.26
CA LYS A 135 -2.87 -5.61 -9.85
C LYS A 135 -3.11 -4.83 -8.56
N TRP A 136 -4.25 -4.15 -8.47
CA TRP A 136 -4.67 -3.44 -7.27
C TRP A 136 -4.80 -4.37 -6.07
N ALA A 137 -5.49 -5.49 -6.23
CA ALA A 137 -5.65 -6.48 -5.18
C ALA A 137 -4.32 -7.07 -4.71
N ALA A 138 -3.35 -7.25 -5.62
CA ALA A 138 -2.03 -7.73 -5.26
C ALA A 138 -1.25 -6.69 -4.43
N VAL A 139 -1.22 -5.43 -4.87
CA VAL A 139 -0.52 -4.36 -4.14
C VAL A 139 -1.20 -4.07 -2.81
N ALA A 140 -2.54 -3.98 -2.79
CA ALA A 140 -3.30 -3.79 -1.56
C ALA A 140 -3.10 -4.95 -0.57
N GLY A 141 -3.04 -6.18 -1.05
CA GLY A 141 -2.78 -7.35 -0.20
C GLY A 141 -1.42 -7.30 0.47
N VAL A 142 -0.38 -6.86 -0.24
CA VAL A 142 0.95 -6.69 0.36
C VAL A 142 0.97 -5.51 1.34
N MET A 143 0.32 -4.40 0.99
CA MET A 143 0.18 -3.25 1.90
C MET A 143 -0.60 -3.64 3.17
N LEU A 144 -1.63 -4.49 3.03
CA LEU A 144 -2.40 -4.99 4.16
C LEU A 144 -1.55 -5.80 5.15
N VAL A 145 -0.63 -6.62 4.64
CA VAL A 145 0.33 -7.34 5.51
C VAL A 145 1.23 -6.36 6.26
N MET A 146 1.62 -5.23 5.61
CA MET A 146 2.47 -4.22 6.22
C MET A 146 1.74 -3.35 7.26
N THR A 147 0.44 -3.19 7.16
CA THR A 147 -0.37 -2.42 8.12
C THR A 147 -0.88 -3.31 9.26
N VAL A 148 -1.57 -4.39 8.93
CA VAL A 148 -2.19 -5.29 9.91
C VAL A 148 -1.17 -6.19 10.61
N GLY A 149 -0.11 -6.62 9.90
CA GLY A 149 0.88 -7.57 10.43
C GLY A 149 1.55 -7.11 11.71
N PRO A 150 2.15 -5.92 11.75
CA PRO A 150 2.80 -5.40 12.95
C PRO A 150 1.83 -5.17 14.12
N GLU A 151 0.60 -4.69 13.85
CA GLU A 151 -0.43 -4.49 14.88
C GLU A 151 -0.89 -5.83 15.49
N LEU A 152 -1.06 -6.86 14.67
CA LEU A 152 -1.34 -8.21 15.16
C LEU A 152 -0.16 -8.78 15.96
N PHE A 153 1.06 -8.51 15.53
CA PHE A 153 2.25 -8.91 16.27
C PHE A 153 2.29 -8.24 17.66
N LEU A 154 1.98 -6.95 17.75
CA LEU A 154 1.84 -6.23 19.02
C LEU A 154 0.76 -6.86 19.91
N LEU A 155 -0.43 -7.10 19.33
CA LEU A 155 -1.54 -7.70 20.07
C LEU A 155 -1.16 -9.06 20.69
N VAL A 156 -0.59 -9.95 19.88
CA VAL A 156 -0.16 -11.28 20.35
C VAL A 156 0.91 -11.14 21.43
N SER A 157 1.89 -10.28 21.20
CA SER A 157 3.02 -10.11 22.12
C SER A 157 2.58 -9.50 23.45
N TYR A 158 1.73 -8.49 23.44
CA TYR A 158 1.20 -7.88 24.66
C TYR A 158 0.32 -8.86 25.44
N THR A 159 -0.44 -9.72 24.74
CA THR A 159 -1.23 -10.77 25.41
C THR A 159 -0.34 -11.80 26.10
N VAL A 160 0.77 -12.19 25.49
CA VAL A 160 1.74 -13.14 26.06
C VAL A 160 2.44 -12.56 27.31
N VAL A 161 2.74 -11.27 27.32
CA VAL A 161 3.41 -10.58 28.45
C VAL A 161 2.40 -10.13 29.52
N SER A 162 1.12 -10.47 29.37
CA SER A 162 0.01 -10.06 30.30
C SER A 162 -0.18 -8.53 30.37
N ALA A 163 0.29 -7.80 29.35
CA ALA A 163 0.05 -6.36 29.16
C ALA A 163 -1.02 -6.09 28.10
N GLY A 164 -1.67 -7.15 27.59
CA GLY A 164 -2.67 -7.08 26.54
C GLY A 164 -4.08 -6.73 27.04
N PRO A 165 -5.02 -6.52 26.11
CA PRO A 165 -6.41 -6.24 26.40
C PRO A 165 -7.09 -7.44 27.11
N SER A 166 -8.17 -7.15 27.81
CA SER A 166 -8.99 -8.21 28.41
C SER A 166 -9.57 -9.14 27.32
N PRO A 167 -9.84 -10.42 27.66
CA PRO A 167 -10.41 -11.37 26.67
C PRO A 167 -11.73 -10.89 26.05
N GLY A 168 -12.50 -10.06 26.78
CA GLY A 168 -13.76 -9.49 26.27
C GLY A 168 -13.55 -8.37 25.25
N GLU A 169 -12.44 -7.65 25.30
CA GLU A 169 -12.11 -6.52 24.40
C GLU A 169 -11.36 -6.96 23.15
N THR A 170 -10.70 -8.11 23.21
CA THR A 170 -9.87 -8.64 22.11
C THR A 170 -10.60 -8.73 20.76
N PRO A 171 -11.87 -9.20 20.65
CA PRO A 171 -12.57 -9.27 19.37
C PRO A 171 -12.82 -7.89 18.75
N LEU A 172 -13.17 -6.89 19.58
CA LEU A 172 -13.37 -5.52 19.11
C LEU A 172 -12.06 -4.91 18.64
N LEU A 173 -10.97 -5.14 19.35
CA LEU A 173 -9.66 -4.65 18.99
C LEU A 173 -9.16 -5.29 17.68
N LEU A 174 -9.35 -6.60 17.49
CA LEU A 174 -9.08 -7.28 16.21
C LEU A 174 -9.84 -6.66 15.06
N LEU A 175 -11.13 -6.35 15.24
CA LEU A 175 -11.92 -5.67 14.23
C LEU A 175 -11.35 -4.29 13.91
N ARG A 176 -10.98 -3.51 14.92
CA ARG A 176 -10.36 -2.19 14.75
C ARG A 176 -9.04 -2.27 14.00
N ILE A 177 -8.17 -3.23 14.32
CA ILE A 177 -6.91 -3.50 13.62
C ILE A 177 -7.17 -3.77 12.13
N VAL A 178 -8.13 -4.64 11.81
CA VAL A 178 -8.44 -4.97 10.42
C VAL A 178 -9.03 -3.76 9.68
N VAL A 179 -9.98 -3.04 10.29
CA VAL A 179 -10.64 -1.87 9.68
C VAL A 179 -9.64 -0.74 9.46
N SER A 180 -8.82 -0.42 10.45
CA SER A 180 -7.73 0.56 10.34
C SER A 180 -6.75 0.17 9.25
N GLY A 181 -6.22 -1.05 9.33
CA GLY A 181 -5.22 -1.55 8.38
C GLY A 181 -5.72 -1.61 6.94
N VAL A 182 -6.99 -1.97 6.70
CA VAL A 182 -7.61 -1.96 5.35
C VAL A 182 -7.69 -0.54 4.82
N GLY A 183 -8.16 0.43 5.61
CA GLY A 183 -8.27 1.82 5.19
C GLY A 183 -6.91 2.41 4.81
N VAL A 184 -5.92 2.23 5.69
CA VAL A 184 -4.55 2.70 5.48
C VAL A 184 -3.89 2.01 4.27
N ALA A 185 -4.03 0.69 4.14
CA ALA A 185 -3.48 -0.07 3.00
C ALA A 185 -4.09 0.39 1.66
N LEU A 186 -5.39 0.62 1.61
CA LEU A 186 -6.08 1.11 0.42
C LEU A 186 -5.65 2.53 0.06
N PHE A 187 -5.45 3.42 1.03
CA PHE A 187 -4.94 4.77 0.81
C PHE A 187 -3.57 4.75 0.12
N TYR A 188 -2.58 4.08 0.72
CA TYR A 188 -1.23 4.01 0.15
C TYR A 188 -1.22 3.30 -1.21
N THR A 189 -2.03 2.25 -1.38
CA THR A 189 -2.21 1.58 -2.67
C THR A 189 -2.75 2.54 -3.72
N ALA A 190 -3.79 3.30 -3.39
CA ALA A 190 -4.43 4.23 -4.31
C ALA A 190 -3.47 5.31 -4.79
N VAL A 191 -2.76 5.96 -3.87
CA VAL A 191 -1.78 6.99 -4.21
C VAL A 191 -0.67 6.42 -5.09
N ALA A 192 -0.04 5.33 -4.65
CA ALA A 192 1.11 4.75 -5.35
C ALA A 192 0.74 4.17 -6.72
N MET A 193 -0.40 3.49 -6.85
CA MET A 193 -0.89 2.96 -8.13
C MET A 193 -1.35 4.08 -9.07
N GLY A 194 -2.01 5.12 -8.53
CA GLY A 194 -2.39 6.32 -9.28
C GLY A 194 -1.18 6.98 -9.93
N VAL A 195 -0.17 7.32 -9.13
CA VAL A 195 1.08 7.93 -9.61
C VAL A 195 1.82 7.02 -10.59
N SER A 196 1.94 5.72 -10.27
CA SER A 196 2.62 4.75 -11.13
C SER A 196 1.95 4.56 -12.48
N SER A 197 0.64 4.81 -12.57
CA SER A 197 -0.11 4.73 -13.83
C SER A 197 0.23 5.84 -14.82
N LEU A 198 0.84 6.95 -14.39
CA LEU A 198 1.15 8.11 -15.22
C LEU A 198 2.50 8.00 -15.95
N THR A 199 3.39 7.11 -15.50
CA THR A 199 4.74 6.97 -16.08
C THR A 199 5.10 5.52 -16.36
N THR A 200 6.07 5.32 -17.26
CA THR A 200 6.66 4.00 -17.54
C THR A 200 8.00 3.79 -16.83
N ARG A 201 8.55 4.85 -16.22
CA ARG A 201 9.86 4.82 -15.56
C ARG A 201 9.69 4.58 -14.05
N ARG A 202 10.15 3.42 -13.58
CA ARG A 202 10.03 3.01 -12.15
C ARG A 202 10.59 4.05 -11.17
N ALA A 203 11.79 4.55 -11.45
CA ALA A 203 12.43 5.52 -10.55
C ALA A 203 11.64 6.83 -10.46
N VAL A 204 11.11 7.32 -11.60
CA VAL A 204 10.25 8.51 -11.63
C VAL A 204 8.97 8.29 -10.85
N ALA A 205 8.32 7.14 -11.02
CA ALA A 205 7.10 6.80 -10.26
C ALA A 205 7.37 6.72 -8.76
N ALA A 206 8.48 6.09 -8.35
CA ALA A 206 8.85 5.98 -6.95
C ALA A 206 9.08 7.34 -6.30
N VAL A 207 9.91 8.18 -6.92
CA VAL A 207 10.19 9.55 -6.44
C VAL A 207 8.91 10.39 -6.42
N ALA A 208 8.11 10.34 -7.49
CA ALA A 208 6.84 11.07 -7.55
C ALA A 208 5.85 10.63 -6.46
N THR A 209 5.79 9.34 -6.14
CA THR A 209 4.94 8.83 -5.05
C THR A 209 5.39 9.40 -3.70
N VAL A 210 6.71 9.38 -3.42
CA VAL A 210 7.25 9.99 -2.19
C VAL A 210 6.94 11.49 -2.13
N LEU A 211 7.13 12.21 -3.24
CA LEU A 211 6.83 13.65 -3.29
C LEU A 211 5.34 13.95 -3.06
N VAL A 212 4.43 13.18 -3.67
CA VAL A 212 2.98 13.33 -3.46
C VAL A 212 2.60 13.07 -2.00
N LEU A 213 3.32 12.20 -1.31
CA LEU A 213 3.08 11.91 0.10
C LEU A 213 3.75 12.93 1.04
N LEU A 214 4.94 13.45 0.74
CA LEU A 214 5.69 14.35 1.63
C LEU A 214 5.36 15.82 1.42
N VAL A 215 5.32 16.29 0.17
CA VAL A 215 5.20 17.72 -0.11
C VAL A 215 3.90 18.33 0.44
N PRO A 216 2.71 17.71 0.27
CA PRO A 216 1.50 18.25 0.87
C PRO A 216 1.55 18.33 2.39
N SER A 217 2.18 17.35 3.06
CA SER A 217 2.32 17.37 4.52
C SER A 217 3.09 18.59 5.02
N ILE A 218 4.21 18.89 4.37
CA ILE A 218 5.05 20.04 4.72
C ILE A 218 4.34 21.36 4.35
N ALA A 219 3.83 21.45 3.11
CA ALA A 219 3.21 22.69 2.61
C ALA A 219 1.96 23.08 3.40
N VAL A 220 1.09 22.11 3.70
CA VAL A 220 -0.14 22.36 4.47
C VAL A 220 0.19 22.66 5.93
N GLY A 221 1.16 21.96 6.54
CA GLY A 221 1.60 22.25 7.91
C GLY A 221 2.05 23.71 8.04
N VAL A 222 2.96 24.15 7.17
CA VAL A 222 3.44 25.54 7.15
C VAL A 222 2.30 26.55 6.88
N ALA A 223 1.39 26.23 5.95
CA ALA A 223 0.28 27.12 5.61
C ALA A 223 -0.69 27.33 6.78
N ILE A 224 -1.01 26.27 7.52
CA ILE A 224 -1.92 26.37 8.67
C ILE A 224 -1.26 27.16 9.81
N GLU A 225 0.01 26.91 10.09
CA GLU A 225 0.73 27.61 11.16
C GLU A 225 0.96 29.09 10.85
N SER A 226 1.30 29.42 9.59
CA SER A 226 1.69 30.78 9.21
C SER A 226 0.54 31.70 8.82
N SER A 227 -0.55 31.16 8.26
CA SER A 227 -1.59 31.95 7.59
C SER A 227 -2.97 31.78 8.18
N GLY A 228 -3.16 30.97 9.22
CA GLY A 228 -4.47 30.66 9.79
C GLY A 228 -5.45 30.05 8.77
N THR A 229 -4.93 29.34 7.76
CA THR A 229 -5.73 28.69 6.74
C THR A 229 -6.67 27.63 7.32
N PRO A 230 -7.80 27.30 6.65
CA PRO A 230 -8.75 26.31 7.15
C PRO A 230 -8.10 24.93 7.41
N ASN A 231 -8.44 24.32 8.53
CA ASN A 231 -7.91 23.01 8.93
C ASN A 231 -8.29 21.90 7.92
N GLU A 232 -9.32 22.10 7.10
CA GLU A 232 -9.77 21.18 6.05
C GLU A 232 -8.68 20.90 5.00
N LEU A 233 -7.73 21.83 4.81
CA LEU A 233 -6.58 21.59 3.93
C LEU A 233 -5.72 20.40 4.39
N ALA A 234 -5.76 20.07 5.67
CA ALA A 234 -5.08 18.88 6.19
C ALA A 234 -5.59 17.56 5.58
N LEU A 235 -6.81 17.53 5.01
CA LEU A 235 -7.33 16.38 4.26
C LEU A 235 -6.54 16.10 2.97
N LEU A 236 -5.79 17.06 2.46
CA LEU A 236 -4.91 16.89 1.30
C LEU A 236 -3.58 16.24 1.65
N THR A 237 -3.32 15.95 2.92
CA THR A 237 -2.09 15.32 3.39
C THR A 237 -2.26 13.84 3.65
N PRO A 238 -1.19 13.04 3.62
CA PRO A 238 -1.22 11.65 4.08
C PRO A 238 -1.62 11.48 5.53
N GLY A 239 -1.53 12.53 6.34
CA GLY A 239 -2.04 12.55 7.71
C GLY A 239 -3.48 12.08 7.84
N VAL A 240 -4.28 12.15 6.76
CA VAL A 240 -5.64 11.61 6.74
C VAL A 240 -5.69 10.11 7.02
N ALA A 241 -4.70 9.34 6.57
CA ALA A 241 -4.65 7.90 6.81
C ALA A 241 -4.30 7.57 8.26
N THR A 242 -3.37 8.33 8.84
CA THR A 242 -3.00 8.20 10.25
C THR A 242 -4.15 8.63 11.16
N GLU A 243 -4.77 9.78 10.89
CA GLU A 243 -5.91 10.26 11.68
C GLU A 243 -7.11 9.31 11.59
N TYR A 244 -7.34 8.69 10.40
CA TYR A 244 -8.36 7.65 10.26
C TYR A 244 -8.10 6.48 11.22
N ALA A 245 -6.84 6.01 11.33
CA ALA A 245 -6.48 4.95 12.26
C ALA A 245 -6.78 5.35 13.71
N PHE A 246 -6.38 6.55 14.14
CA PHE A 246 -6.72 7.06 15.46
C PHE A 246 -8.22 7.02 15.75
N ARG A 247 -9.05 7.46 14.78
CA ARG A 247 -10.51 7.44 14.94
C ARG A 247 -11.09 6.03 15.07
N VAL A 248 -10.54 5.07 14.34
CA VAL A 248 -10.96 3.66 14.41
C VAL A 248 -10.64 3.05 15.77
N PHE A 249 -9.48 3.37 16.35
CA PHE A 249 -9.14 2.89 17.70
C PHE A 249 -9.87 3.65 18.82
N GLY A 250 -10.41 4.82 18.50
CA GLY A 250 -11.11 5.66 19.48
C GLY A 250 -10.15 6.44 20.36
N ASP A 251 -8.90 6.61 19.90
CA ASP A 251 -7.90 7.41 20.59
C ASP A 251 -8.28 8.88 20.53
N SER A 252 -8.28 9.55 21.68
CA SER A 252 -8.57 10.98 21.79
C SER A 252 -7.27 11.78 21.57
N ARG A 253 -7.28 12.64 20.57
CA ARG A 253 -6.27 13.65 20.39
C ARG A 253 -6.78 14.98 20.89
N ASP A 254 -5.97 15.69 21.65
CA ASP A 254 -6.28 17.03 22.12
C ASP A 254 -5.51 18.08 21.29
N PRO A 255 -6.23 18.86 20.49
CA PRO A 255 -5.61 19.88 19.66
C PRO A 255 -4.83 20.94 20.45
N SER A 256 -5.04 21.04 21.77
CA SER A 256 -4.30 21.96 22.64
C SER A 256 -2.88 21.45 22.97
N ASN A 257 -2.61 20.18 22.80
CA ASN A 257 -1.35 19.51 23.15
C ASN A 257 -0.36 19.39 21.99
N GLY A 258 -0.52 20.19 20.92
CA GLY A 258 0.39 20.17 19.76
C GLY A 258 0.03 19.08 18.72
N ASP A 259 -1.14 18.48 18.82
CA ASP A 259 -1.63 17.53 17.83
C ASP A 259 -1.85 18.21 16.46
N PRO A 260 -1.69 17.46 15.37
CA PRO A 260 -1.80 18.00 14.02
C PRO A 260 -3.18 18.61 13.74
N PRO A 261 -3.28 19.62 12.88
CA PRO A 261 -4.53 20.33 12.58
C PRO A 261 -5.70 19.43 12.14
N ILE A 262 -5.39 18.30 11.54
CA ILE A 262 -6.38 17.30 11.11
C ILE A 262 -7.17 16.69 12.29
N ALA A 263 -6.60 16.67 13.48
CA ALA A 263 -7.25 16.17 14.68
C ALA A 263 -8.49 17.00 15.09
N ARG A 264 -8.58 18.27 14.61
CA ARG A 264 -9.73 19.17 14.84
C ARG A 264 -10.94 18.85 13.96
N LEU A 265 -10.76 18.03 12.93
CA LEU A 265 -11.82 17.72 11.97
C LEU A 265 -12.77 16.63 12.51
N SER A 266 -14.01 16.65 12.06
CA SER A 266 -14.96 15.60 12.38
C SER A 266 -14.55 14.26 11.76
N THR A 267 -14.89 13.16 12.42
CA THR A 267 -14.61 11.79 11.91
C THR A 267 -15.18 11.59 10.51
N GLY A 268 -16.36 12.14 10.21
CA GLY A 268 -16.97 12.05 8.89
C GLY A 268 -16.11 12.70 7.80
N LEU A 269 -15.50 13.86 8.06
CA LEU A 269 -14.59 14.53 7.12
C LEU A 269 -13.30 13.74 6.90
N VAL A 270 -12.74 13.14 7.94
CA VAL A 270 -11.53 12.30 7.84
C VAL A 270 -11.82 11.08 6.98
N VAL A 271 -12.93 10.37 7.23
CA VAL A 271 -13.35 9.22 6.41
C VAL A 271 -13.64 9.62 4.96
N ALA A 272 -14.30 10.75 4.75
CA ALA A 272 -14.55 11.29 3.41
C ALA A 272 -13.26 11.67 2.68
N GLY A 273 -12.29 12.27 3.39
CA GLY A 273 -10.98 12.59 2.85
C GLY A 273 -10.20 11.34 2.44
N LEU A 274 -10.17 10.33 3.30
CA LEU A 274 -9.55 9.03 2.98
C LEU A 274 -10.19 8.39 1.75
N GLY A 275 -11.53 8.34 1.72
CA GLY A 275 -12.31 7.86 0.57
C GLY A 275 -12.03 8.65 -0.71
N GLY A 276 -11.92 9.98 -0.60
CA GLY A 276 -11.55 10.87 -1.70
C GLY A 276 -10.20 10.52 -2.31
N TRP A 277 -9.17 10.29 -1.51
CA TRP A 277 -7.86 9.85 -1.98
C TRP A 277 -7.91 8.49 -2.67
N ILE A 278 -8.64 7.52 -2.10
CA ILE A 278 -8.79 6.19 -2.69
C ILE A 278 -9.50 6.27 -4.05
N LEU A 279 -10.58 7.03 -4.14
CA LEU A 279 -11.32 7.23 -5.39
C LEU A 279 -10.50 7.99 -6.42
N LEU A 280 -9.76 9.03 -6.01
CA LEU A 280 -8.90 9.81 -6.90
C LEU A 280 -7.80 8.93 -7.51
N GLY A 281 -7.07 8.18 -6.69
CA GLY A 281 -6.03 7.28 -7.16
C GLY A 281 -6.57 6.19 -8.09
N GLY A 282 -7.73 5.61 -7.76
CA GLY A 282 -8.44 4.66 -8.61
C GLY A 282 -8.88 5.27 -9.93
N ALA A 283 -9.46 6.47 -9.92
CA ALA A 283 -9.90 7.18 -11.11
C ALA A 283 -8.72 7.53 -12.03
N VAL A 284 -7.63 8.08 -11.49
CA VAL A 284 -6.39 8.38 -12.25
C VAL A 284 -5.87 7.12 -12.93
N CYS A 285 -5.81 6.02 -12.20
CA CYS A 285 -5.36 4.74 -12.73
C CYS A 285 -6.27 4.25 -13.87
N LEU A 286 -7.58 4.24 -13.69
CA LEU A 286 -8.56 3.81 -14.69
C LEU A 286 -8.53 4.68 -15.95
N VAL A 287 -8.48 6.01 -15.79
CA VAL A 287 -8.41 6.96 -16.92
C VAL A 287 -7.13 6.79 -17.71
N SER A 288 -5.99 6.64 -17.02
CA SER A 288 -4.69 6.41 -17.66
C SER A 288 -4.72 5.15 -18.53
N TYR A 289 -5.26 4.05 -18.04
CA TYR A 289 -5.33 2.78 -18.78
C TYR A 289 -6.36 2.80 -19.92
N ARG A 290 -7.51 3.46 -19.74
CA ARG A 290 -8.51 3.64 -20.83
C ARG A 290 -7.93 4.45 -21.99
N ARG A 291 -7.21 5.55 -21.70
CA ARG A 291 -6.57 6.37 -22.75
C ARG A 291 -5.52 5.61 -23.54
N GLN A 292 -4.84 4.65 -22.92
CA GLN A 292 -3.86 3.81 -23.59
C GLN A 292 -4.52 2.75 -24.47
N GLY A 293 -5.62 2.14 -24.02
CA GLY A 293 -6.40 1.21 -24.84
C GLY A 293 -7.10 1.88 -26.05
N ALA A 294 -7.45 3.16 -25.95
CA ALA A 294 -8.11 3.91 -27.03
C ALA A 294 -7.12 4.45 -28.09
N ARG A 295 -5.81 4.46 -27.82
CA ARG A 295 -4.77 4.91 -28.77
C ARG A 295 -4.25 3.78 -29.68
N ARG A 296 -4.82 2.62 -29.55
CA ARG A 296 -4.56 1.40 -30.33
C ARG A 296 -5.75 0.98 -31.13
#